data_8e501dcd74337f40cfcd0e7d5a3c356c
#
_entry.id   8e501dcd74337f40cfcd0e7d5a3c356c
#
_cell.length_a   1.000
_cell.length_b   1.000
_cell.length_c   1.000
_cell.angle_alpha   90.00
_cell.angle_beta   90.00
_cell.angle_gamma   90.00
#
_symmetry.space_group_name_H-M   'P 1'
#
loop_
_entity.id
_entity.type
_entity.pdbx_description
1 polymer ?
#
loop_
_entity_poly.entity_id
_entity_poly.type
_entity_poly.pdbx_seq_one_letter_code
_entity_poly.pdbx_strand_id
1 'polypeptide(L)'
;VGKVSSANHRNKYKAILCRFPLYDKSEVAINAQGWKPASLVSAKANIKGVPLMIFSTHIPGQLEVEESAAAFIAENLISSSASENLFILGDFNNHLNKGALKSFNKVGVRSIWKELPIDTGNISTHKHIESGNESGVIDHIFFRTKTTKVNVTRGGIISSAYNSPEAELQMNRYKKEWLKYGKPLSDHRPIWAEFIFSADNSNR
;
A
#
# COMPACT_ATOMS: atom_id res chain seq x y z
N VAL A 1 3.52 14.76 1.74
CA VAL A 1 4.60 14.17 0.92
C VAL A 1 5.81 14.02 1.81
N GLY A 2 6.33 12.82 1.92
CA GLY A 2 7.52 12.52 2.70
C GLY A 2 8.70 12.10 1.81
N LYS A 3 9.91 12.52 2.19
CA LYS A 3 11.15 12.18 1.52
C LYS A 3 12.22 11.87 2.55
N VAL A 4 12.70 10.63 2.59
CA VAL A 4 13.93 10.29 3.30
C VAL A 4 15.11 10.44 2.34
N SER A 5 16.02 11.36 2.65
CA SER A 5 17.16 11.70 1.79
C SER A 5 18.12 10.54 1.51
N SER A 6 18.21 9.60 2.42
CA SER A 6 19.03 8.39 2.31
C SER A 6 18.29 7.19 1.71
N ALA A 7 17.04 7.35 1.31
CA ALA A 7 16.25 6.26 0.78
C ALA A 7 16.90 5.67 -0.48
N ASN A 8 16.81 4.35 -0.62
CA ASN A 8 17.35 3.60 -1.76
C ASN A 8 16.74 4.00 -3.08
N HIS A 9 15.54 4.49 -3.03
CA HIS A 9 14.80 4.92 -4.20
C HIS A 9 15.07 6.40 -4.43
N ARG A 10 16.06 6.69 -5.24
CA ARG A 10 16.38 8.06 -5.66
C ARG A 10 15.11 8.79 -6.09
N ASN A 11 14.77 9.87 -5.38
CA ASN A 11 13.63 10.73 -5.68
C ASN A 11 12.25 10.04 -5.69
N LYS A 12 12.10 8.87 -5.08
CA LYS A 12 10.78 8.24 -4.89
C LYS A 12 10.18 8.71 -3.58
N TYR A 13 9.10 9.46 -3.70
CA TYR A 13 8.37 10.01 -2.57
C TYR A 13 7.17 9.14 -2.22
N LYS A 14 6.84 9.09 -0.94
CA LYS A 14 5.55 8.59 -0.47
C LYS A 14 4.65 9.79 -0.24
N ALA A 15 3.38 9.65 -0.56
CA ALA A 15 2.43 10.74 -0.42
C ALA A 15 1.07 10.22 0.06
N ILE A 16 0.36 11.10 0.75
CA ILE A 16 -1.04 10.91 1.10
C ILE A 16 -1.79 12.11 0.54
N LEU A 17 -2.77 11.84 -0.30
CA LEU A 17 -3.71 12.82 -0.82
C LEU A 17 -5.09 12.53 -0.22
N CYS A 18 -5.73 13.55 0.33
CA CYS A 18 -7.02 13.39 0.97
C CYS A 18 -7.92 14.57 0.62
N ARG A 19 -9.22 14.31 0.43
CA ARG A 19 -10.23 15.35 0.22
C ARG A 19 -10.50 16.14 1.52
N PHE A 20 -10.25 15.52 2.67
CA PHE A 20 -10.42 16.14 3.98
C PHE A 20 -9.08 16.70 4.47
N PRO A 21 -9.10 17.70 5.36
CA PRO A 21 -7.88 18.25 5.93
C PRO A 21 -7.02 17.17 6.60
N LEU A 22 -5.71 17.19 6.33
CA LEU A 22 -4.72 16.32 6.95
C LEU A 22 -4.00 17.09 8.06
N TYR A 23 -3.91 16.45 9.22
CA TYR A 23 -3.19 16.96 10.40
C TYR A 23 -2.26 15.87 10.99
N ASP A 24 -1.48 16.19 12.01
CA ASP A 24 -0.49 15.30 12.65
C ASP A 24 0.36 14.53 11.63
N LYS A 25 0.93 15.27 10.68
CA LYS A 25 1.73 14.70 9.59
C LYS A 25 3.10 14.29 10.11
N SER A 26 3.55 13.10 9.75
CA SER A 26 4.85 12.58 10.14
C SER A 26 5.51 11.79 9.02
N GLU A 27 6.83 11.72 9.06
CA GLU A 27 7.65 10.82 8.25
C GLU A 27 8.60 10.08 9.17
N VAL A 28 8.65 8.76 9.06
CA VAL A 28 9.52 7.89 9.84
C VAL A 28 10.38 7.08 8.91
N ALA A 29 11.68 7.00 9.21
CA ALA A 29 12.58 6.07 8.54
C ALA A 29 12.31 4.65 9.06
N ILE A 30 12.08 3.73 8.14
CA ILE A 30 11.99 2.30 8.44
C ILE A 30 13.40 1.75 8.36
N ASN A 31 13.98 1.45 9.50
CA ASN A 31 15.30 0.83 9.57
C ASN A 31 15.13 -0.68 9.48
N ALA A 32 15.44 -1.23 8.32
CA ALA A 32 15.49 -2.66 8.11
C ALA A 32 16.94 -3.12 8.03
N GLN A 33 17.26 -4.24 8.64
CA GLN A 33 18.60 -4.78 8.67
C GLN A 33 19.16 -5.01 7.25
N GLY A 34 20.36 -4.50 7.00
CA GLY A 34 21.05 -4.69 5.71
C GLY A 34 20.56 -3.80 4.57
N TRP A 35 19.67 -2.86 4.83
CA TRP A 35 19.09 -1.98 3.82
C TRP A 35 19.16 -0.50 4.22
N LYS A 36 19.22 0.38 3.21
CA LYS A 36 19.08 1.81 3.47
C LYS A 36 17.65 2.13 3.92
N PRO A 37 17.45 3.13 4.78
CA PRO A 37 16.14 3.43 5.31
C PRO A 37 15.07 3.62 4.22
N ALA A 38 13.98 2.89 4.31
CA ALA A 38 12.76 3.21 3.59
C ALA A 38 11.99 4.29 4.36
N SER A 39 11.04 4.94 3.74
CA SER A 39 10.19 5.91 4.43
C SER A 39 8.77 5.41 4.57
N LEU A 40 8.17 5.74 5.70
CA LEU A 40 6.75 5.65 5.94
C LEU A 40 6.25 7.06 6.25
N VAL A 41 5.29 7.53 5.50
CA VAL A 41 4.62 8.79 5.79
C VAL A 41 3.27 8.51 6.43
N SER A 42 2.88 9.37 7.37
CA SER A 42 1.58 9.27 8.01
C SER A 42 0.91 10.62 8.14
N ALA A 43 -0.40 10.59 8.24
CA ALA A 43 -1.23 11.74 8.57
C ALA A 43 -2.54 11.28 9.20
N LYS A 44 -3.15 12.14 10.00
CA LYS A 44 -4.51 11.95 10.50
C LYS A 44 -5.50 12.72 9.64
N ALA A 45 -6.69 12.18 9.54
CA ALA A 45 -7.86 12.84 8.96
C ALA A 45 -9.10 12.56 9.81
N ASN A 46 -10.04 13.48 9.82
CA ASN A 46 -11.38 13.22 10.35
C ASN A 46 -12.34 13.14 9.16
N ILE A 47 -12.85 11.94 8.92
CA ILE A 47 -13.77 11.68 7.81
C ILE A 47 -15.18 11.53 8.36
N LYS A 48 -15.98 12.60 8.26
CA LYS A 48 -17.37 12.63 8.75
C LYS A 48 -17.52 12.18 10.21
N GLY A 49 -16.63 12.66 11.09
CA GLY A 49 -16.62 12.32 12.51
C GLY A 49 -15.78 11.09 12.88
N VAL A 50 -15.29 10.34 11.90
CA VAL A 50 -14.43 9.17 12.15
C VAL A 50 -12.97 9.58 12.06
N PRO A 51 -12.22 9.54 13.17
CA PRO A 51 -10.78 9.79 13.15
C PRO A 51 -10.04 8.60 12.54
N LEU A 52 -9.16 8.89 11.60
CA LEU A 52 -8.36 7.91 10.89
C LEU A 52 -6.88 8.29 10.92
N MET A 53 -6.03 7.31 11.14
CA MET A 53 -4.59 7.39 10.88
C MET A 53 -4.29 6.70 9.56
N ILE A 54 -3.63 7.39 8.66
CA ILE A 54 -3.33 6.90 7.31
C ILE A 54 -1.81 6.81 7.16
N PHE A 55 -1.32 5.67 6.70
CA PHE A 55 0.08 5.43 6.41
C PHE A 55 0.27 5.10 4.93
N SER A 56 1.33 5.62 4.34
CA SER A 56 1.78 5.26 2.99
C SER A 56 3.24 4.85 3.04
N THR A 57 3.56 3.69 2.45
CA THR A 57 4.92 3.14 2.49
C THR A 57 5.27 2.40 1.20
N HIS A 58 6.54 2.05 1.09
CA HIS A 58 7.07 1.11 0.11
C HIS A 58 8.15 0.29 0.82
N ILE A 59 7.93 -1.00 1.01
CA ILE A 59 8.88 -1.92 1.62
C ILE A 59 9.82 -2.45 0.52
N PRO A 60 11.13 -2.51 0.77
CA PRO A 60 12.08 -3.08 -0.20
C PRO A 60 11.81 -4.55 -0.51
N GLY A 61 12.07 -4.97 -1.75
CA GLY A 61 11.78 -6.31 -2.26
C GLY A 61 12.87 -7.37 -2.01
N GLN A 62 13.51 -7.37 -0.83
CA GLN A 62 14.47 -8.41 -0.43
C GLN A 62 13.96 -9.11 0.82
N LEU A 63 13.81 -10.43 0.78
CA LEU A 63 13.07 -11.21 1.78
C LEU A 63 13.41 -10.88 3.25
N GLU A 64 14.69 -10.90 3.61
CA GLU A 64 15.13 -10.58 5.00
C GLU A 64 14.81 -9.14 5.39
N VAL A 65 14.92 -8.23 4.45
CA VAL A 65 14.61 -6.81 4.65
C VAL A 65 13.10 -6.58 4.74
N GLU A 66 12.32 -7.29 3.95
CA GLU A 66 10.86 -7.26 3.98
C GLU A 66 10.32 -7.64 5.35
N GLU A 67 10.80 -8.74 5.91
CA GLU A 67 10.39 -9.23 7.24
C GLU A 67 10.74 -8.23 8.34
N SER A 68 11.95 -7.71 8.32
CA SER A 68 12.43 -6.71 9.26
C SER A 68 11.65 -5.38 9.15
N ALA A 69 11.37 -4.92 7.93
CA ALA A 69 10.59 -3.71 7.69
C ALA A 69 9.14 -3.85 8.13
N ALA A 70 8.50 -4.98 7.80
CA ALA A 70 7.13 -5.25 8.22
C ALA A 70 7.00 -5.41 9.74
N ALA A 71 7.97 -6.06 10.39
CA ALA A 71 8.03 -6.16 11.83
C ALA A 71 8.18 -4.78 12.49
N PHE A 72 9.10 -3.95 11.99
CA PHE A 72 9.28 -2.59 12.47
C PHE A 72 7.99 -1.76 12.40
N ILE A 73 7.28 -1.82 11.26
CA ILE A 73 6.00 -1.13 11.10
C ILE A 73 4.96 -1.65 12.10
N ALA A 74 4.85 -2.97 12.25
CA ALA A 74 3.88 -3.57 13.15
C ALA A 74 4.15 -3.21 14.62
N GLU A 75 5.39 -3.35 15.06
CA GLU A 75 5.77 -3.20 16.46
C GLU A 75 5.84 -1.74 16.93
N ASN A 76 6.37 -0.87 16.07
CA ASN A 76 6.66 0.51 16.48
C ASN A 76 5.58 1.51 16.06
N LEU A 77 4.89 1.26 14.97
CA LEU A 77 3.94 2.22 14.43
C LEU A 77 2.49 1.80 14.61
N ILE A 78 2.16 0.55 14.30
CA ILE A 78 0.79 0.05 14.45
C ILE A 78 0.46 -0.17 15.92
N SER A 79 1.38 -0.72 16.69
CA SER A 79 1.17 -0.96 18.12
C SER A 79 1.05 0.34 18.91
N SER A 80 1.87 1.36 18.59
CA SER A 80 1.77 2.68 19.22
C SER A 80 0.46 3.42 18.92
N SER A 81 -0.20 3.08 17.81
CA SER A 81 -1.50 3.62 17.41
C SER A 81 -2.67 2.70 17.86
N ALA A 82 -2.53 2.01 18.97
CA ALA A 82 -3.44 0.92 19.36
C ALA A 82 -4.92 1.32 19.50
N SER A 83 -5.21 2.58 19.83
CA SER A 83 -6.57 3.12 20.00
C SER A 83 -7.15 3.71 18.72
N GLU A 84 -6.41 3.76 17.63
CA GLU A 84 -6.82 4.48 16.42
C GLU A 84 -7.35 3.52 15.34
N ASN A 85 -8.32 4.02 14.56
CA ASN A 85 -8.65 3.41 13.28
C ASN A 85 -7.52 3.76 12.31
N LEU A 86 -6.97 2.78 11.60
CA LEU A 86 -5.85 3.03 10.70
C LEU A 86 -5.99 2.34 9.36
N PHE A 87 -5.35 2.95 8.37
CA PHE A 87 -5.11 2.40 7.05
C PHE A 87 -3.61 2.43 6.73
N ILE A 88 -3.11 1.38 6.11
CA ILE A 88 -1.73 1.29 5.62
C ILE A 88 -1.78 0.90 4.15
N LEU A 89 -1.27 1.76 3.29
CA LEU A 89 -1.31 1.58 1.85
C LEU A 89 0.10 1.59 1.28
N GLY A 90 0.31 0.81 0.23
CA GLY A 90 1.58 0.88 -0.50
C GLY A 90 1.98 -0.42 -1.18
N ASP A 91 3.18 -0.36 -1.75
CA ASP A 91 3.92 -1.49 -2.26
C ASP A 91 4.68 -2.16 -1.12
N PHE A 92 4.34 -3.41 -0.86
CA PHE A 92 4.97 -4.22 0.18
C PHE A 92 5.98 -5.23 -0.39
N ASN A 93 6.12 -5.26 -1.72
CA ASN A 93 6.98 -6.21 -2.44
C ASN A 93 6.79 -7.67 -2.00
N ASN A 94 5.66 -7.98 -1.38
CA ASN A 94 5.39 -9.28 -0.77
C ASN A 94 3.94 -9.70 -0.95
N HIS A 95 3.75 -10.98 -1.24
CA HIS A 95 2.41 -11.56 -1.32
C HIS A 95 1.80 -11.74 0.07
N LEU A 96 0.49 -11.57 0.17
CA LEU A 96 -0.26 -11.62 1.42
C LEU A 96 -0.01 -12.89 2.27
N ASN A 97 0.29 -14.01 1.62
CA ASN A 97 0.47 -15.30 2.26
C ASN A 97 1.93 -15.60 2.65
N LYS A 98 2.86 -14.70 2.35
CA LYS A 98 4.28 -14.88 2.68
C LYS A 98 4.67 -14.21 4.00
N GLY A 99 5.79 -14.65 4.57
CA GLY A 99 6.22 -14.44 5.93
C GLY A 99 6.26 -13.01 6.43
N ALA A 100 6.68 -12.05 5.59
CA ALA A 100 6.86 -10.67 6.01
C ALA A 100 5.59 -10.04 6.57
N LEU A 101 4.43 -10.32 5.99
CA LEU A 101 3.17 -9.72 6.42
C LEU A 101 2.51 -10.43 7.61
N LYS A 102 3.09 -11.51 8.14
CA LYS A 102 2.58 -12.20 9.34
C LYS A 102 2.58 -11.30 10.58
N SER A 103 3.54 -10.40 10.68
CA SER A 103 3.64 -9.43 11.78
C SER A 103 2.40 -8.52 11.87
N PHE A 104 1.77 -8.20 10.74
CA PHE A 104 0.56 -7.39 10.71
C PHE A 104 -0.65 -8.10 11.31
N ASN A 105 -0.75 -9.42 11.11
CA ASN A 105 -1.82 -10.21 11.73
C ASN A 105 -1.76 -10.18 13.26
N LYS A 106 -0.54 -10.16 13.83
CA LYS A 106 -0.32 -10.12 15.29
C LYS A 106 -0.84 -8.82 15.93
N VAL A 107 -0.89 -7.74 15.18
CA VAL A 107 -1.38 -6.43 15.64
C VAL A 107 -2.80 -6.11 15.17
N GLY A 108 -3.53 -7.13 14.74
CA GLY A 108 -4.95 -7.03 14.40
C GLY A 108 -5.27 -6.27 13.12
N VAL A 109 -4.30 -6.18 12.21
CA VAL A 109 -4.49 -5.54 10.90
C VAL A 109 -5.06 -6.56 9.92
N ARG A 110 -6.08 -6.14 9.18
CA ARG A 110 -6.77 -6.93 8.15
C ARG A 110 -6.40 -6.41 6.76
N SER A 111 -6.48 -7.27 5.75
CA SER A 111 -6.24 -6.89 4.35
C SER A 111 -7.55 -6.90 3.57
N ILE A 112 -7.73 -5.94 2.65
CA ILE A 112 -8.88 -5.93 1.73
C ILE A 112 -8.96 -7.21 0.90
N TRP A 113 -7.81 -7.81 0.55
CA TRP A 113 -7.74 -9.04 -0.24
C TRP A 113 -8.30 -10.29 0.48
N LYS A 114 -8.45 -10.22 1.81
CA LYS A 114 -9.09 -11.27 2.60
C LYS A 114 -10.57 -11.01 2.88
N GLU A 115 -10.98 -9.76 2.87
CA GLU A 115 -12.35 -9.35 3.18
C GLU A 115 -13.28 -9.41 1.96
N LEU A 116 -12.72 -9.25 0.78
CA LEU A 116 -13.48 -9.28 -0.45
C LEU A 116 -13.18 -10.56 -1.22
N PRO A 117 -14.19 -11.20 -1.81
CA PRO A 117 -14.00 -12.23 -2.82
C PRO A 117 -13.52 -11.58 -4.11
N ILE A 118 -12.34 -10.97 -4.07
CA ILE A 118 -11.74 -10.36 -5.25
C ILE A 118 -11.16 -11.49 -6.07
N ASP A 119 -11.82 -11.81 -7.14
CA ASP A 119 -11.21 -12.58 -8.20
C ASP A 119 -10.19 -11.66 -8.89
N THR A 120 -8.95 -11.78 -8.48
CA THR A 120 -7.86 -11.08 -9.16
C THR A 120 -7.61 -11.69 -10.53
N GLY A 121 -8.19 -12.86 -10.81
CA GLY A 121 -7.92 -13.60 -12.04
C GLY A 121 -6.41 -13.82 -12.21
N ASN A 122 -5.93 -13.60 -13.43
CA ASN A 122 -4.50 -13.60 -13.74
C ASN A 122 -3.88 -12.19 -13.66
N ILE A 123 -4.57 -11.22 -13.05
CA ILE A 123 -4.12 -9.84 -12.98
C ILE A 123 -3.36 -9.63 -11.68
N SER A 124 -2.13 -9.16 -11.79
CA SER A 124 -1.31 -8.76 -10.66
C SER A 124 -1.31 -7.24 -10.44
N THR A 125 -0.84 -6.78 -9.31
CA THR A 125 -0.63 -5.36 -9.07
C THR A 125 0.66 -4.84 -9.69
N HIS A 126 1.60 -5.74 -10.01
CA HIS A 126 2.87 -5.38 -10.65
C HIS A 126 3.13 -6.26 -11.86
N LYS A 127 3.54 -5.65 -12.95
CA LYS A 127 3.92 -6.31 -14.21
C LYS A 127 5.33 -5.90 -14.60
N HIS A 128 6.21 -6.85 -14.76
CA HIS A 128 7.57 -6.57 -15.23
C HIS A 128 7.54 -5.95 -16.62
N ILE A 129 8.05 -4.75 -16.72
CA ILE A 129 8.01 -3.97 -17.96
C ILE A 129 8.81 -4.66 -19.07
N GLU A 130 9.97 -5.23 -18.75
CA GLU A 130 10.84 -5.84 -19.76
C GLU A 130 10.33 -7.18 -20.29
N SER A 131 9.77 -8.01 -19.42
CA SER A 131 9.32 -9.37 -19.79
C SER A 131 7.82 -9.46 -19.99
N GLY A 132 7.05 -8.48 -19.53
CA GLY A 132 5.60 -8.56 -19.49
C GLY A 132 5.03 -9.53 -18.46
N ASN A 133 5.89 -10.13 -17.62
CA ASN A 133 5.48 -11.12 -16.64
C ASN A 133 4.74 -10.48 -15.48
N GLU A 134 3.67 -11.11 -15.05
CA GLU A 134 2.90 -10.71 -13.88
C GLU A 134 3.60 -11.19 -12.60
N SER A 135 3.82 -10.28 -11.65
CA SER A 135 4.54 -10.58 -10.39
C SER A 135 3.61 -10.95 -9.24
N GLY A 136 2.30 -10.95 -9.47
CA GLY A 136 1.30 -11.19 -8.44
C GLY A 136 0.89 -9.92 -7.68
N VAL A 137 0.16 -10.12 -6.58
CA VAL A 137 -0.39 -9.02 -5.78
C VAL A 137 0.60 -8.67 -4.67
N ILE A 138 1.31 -7.56 -4.83
CA ILE A 138 2.33 -7.04 -3.91
C ILE A 138 1.99 -5.67 -3.34
N ASP A 139 0.98 -5.00 -3.91
CA ASP A 139 0.40 -3.78 -3.38
C ASP A 139 -0.79 -4.12 -2.50
N HIS A 140 -0.87 -3.47 -1.34
CA HIS A 140 -1.88 -3.80 -0.35
C HIS A 140 -2.54 -2.55 0.24
N ILE A 141 -3.81 -2.71 0.63
CA ILE A 141 -4.52 -1.83 1.55
C ILE A 141 -4.82 -2.67 2.79
N PHE A 142 -4.15 -2.33 3.86
CA PHE A 142 -4.40 -2.89 5.18
C PHE A 142 -5.20 -1.91 6.02
N PHE A 143 -6.01 -2.43 6.95
CA PHE A 143 -6.78 -1.60 7.86
C PHE A 143 -6.99 -2.29 9.20
N ARG A 144 -7.16 -1.49 10.23
CA ARG A 144 -7.58 -1.90 11.56
C ARG A 144 -8.54 -0.85 12.10
N THR A 145 -9.57 -1.31 12.78
CA THR A 145 -10.56 -0.44 13.43
C THR A 145 -10.69 -0.79 14.89
N LYS A 146 -10.80 0.21 15.73
CA LYS A 146 -10.92 0.07 17.20
C LYS A 146 -12.19 0.71 17.74
N THR A 147 -12.57 1.84 17.18
CA THR A 147 -13.69 2.65 17.70
C THR A 147 -14.90 2.67 16.77
N THR A 148 -14.77 2.01 15.63
CA THR A 148 -15.81 2.06 14.59
C THR A 148 -15.82 0.73 13.86
N LYS A 149 -17.00 0.17 13.62
CA LYS A 149 -17.13 -0.99 12.74
C LYS A 149 -16.90 -0.56 11.31
N VAL A 150 -16.04 -1.29 10.61
CA VAL A 150 -15.73 -1.04 9.19
C VAL A 150 -16.00 -2.29 8.38
N ASN A 151 -16.75 -2.13 7.32
CA ASN A 151 -16.96 -3.15 6.30
C ASN A 151 -16.32 -2.68 4.99
N VAL A 152 -15.55 -3.57 4.37
CA VAL A 152 -15.08 -3.39 3.00
C VAL A 152 -16.21 -3.86 2.09
N THR A 153 -16.70 -3.00 1.22
CA THR A 153 -17.84 -3.29 0.36
C THR A 153 -17.44 -3.65 -1.06
N ARG A 154 -16.43 -2.96 -1.56
CA ARG A 154 -15.90 -3.18 -2.91
C ARG A 154 -14.41 -2.86 -2.93
N GLY A 155 -13.71 -3.43 -3.90
CA GLY A 155 -12.32 -3.12 -4.16
C GLY A 155 -11.78 -3.90 -5.34
N GLY A 156 -10.57 -3.62 -5.73
CA GLY A 156 -9.94 -4.33 -6.84
C GLY A 156 -8.68 -3.66 -7.37
N ILE A 157 -8.24 -4.17 -8.50
CA ILE A 157 -7.11 -3.66 -9.28
C ILE A 157 -7.67 -2.91 -10.47
N ILE A 158 -7.18 -1.70 -10.74
CA ILE A 158 -7.55 -0.95 -11.93
C ILE A 158 -6.69 -1.46 -13.09
N SER A 159 -7.25 -2.37 -13.86
CA SER A 159 -6.55 -3.01 -14.97
C SER A 159 -6.53 -2.16 -16.24
N SER A 160 -7.50 -1.26 -16.43
CA SER A 160 -7.71 -0.50 -17.66
C SER A 160 -6.51 0.36 -18.09
N ALA A 161 -5.69 0.81 -17.14
CA ALA A 161 -4.46 1.56 -17.44
C ALA A 161 -3.41 0.74 -18.24
N TYR A 162 -3.52 -0.60 -18.21
CA TYR A 162 -2.59 -1.53 -18.85
C TYR A 162 -3.27 -2.43 -19.90
N ASN A 163 -4.59 -2.44 -19.96
CA ASN A 163 -5.36 -3.27 -20.88
C ASN A 163 -5.85 -2.49 -22.09
N SER A 164 -5.52 -1.21 -22.22
CA SER A 164 -5.73 -0.55 -23.51
C SER A 164 -4.74 -1.12 -24.53
N PRO A 165 -5.14 -1.33 -25.77
CA PRO A 165 -4.21 -1.77 -26.82
C PRO A 165 -2.96 -0.89 -26.91
N GLU A 166 -3.11 0.41 -26.67
CA GLU A 166 -1.99 1.36 -26.66
C GLU A 166 -1.05 1.15 -25.46
N ALA A 167 -1.59 0.89 -24.28
CA ALA A 167 -0.76 0.65 -23.08
C ALA A 167 -0.02 -0.68 -23.19
N GLU A 168 -0.67 -1.72 -23.70
CA GLU A 168 -0.05 -3.02 -23.94
C GLU A 168 1.00 -2.94 -25.06
N LEU A 169 0.72 -2.20 -26.10
CA LEU A 169 1.65 -1.93 -27.20
C LEU A 169 2.87 -1.17 -26.70
N GLN A 170 2.69 -0.16 -25.84
CA GLN A 170 3.76 0.60 -25.23
C GLN A 170 4.64 -0.30 -24.32
N MET A 171 4.04 -1.21 -23.58
CA MET A 171 4.78 -2.13 -22.71
C MET A 171 5.56 -3.19 -23.50
N ASN A 172 5.00 -3.72 -24.57
CA ASN A 172 5.65 -4.72 -25.41
C ASN A 172 6.78 -4.15 -26.28
N ARG A 173 6.73 -2.86 -26.56
CA ARG A 173 7.72 -2.13 -27.35
C ARG A 173 8.75 -1.36 -26.53
N TYR A 174 8.85 -1.66 -25.29
CA TYR A 174 9.50 -0.94 -24.21
C TYR A 174 10.90 -0.37 -24.53
N LYS A 175 11.78 -1.12 -25.13
CA LYS A 175 13.15 -0.65 -25.37
C LYS A 175 13.32 0.35 -26.51
N LYS A 176 12.49 0.26 -27.53
CA LYS A 176 12.62 1.13 -28.74
C LYS A 176 11.69 2.32 -28.74
N GLU A 177 10.57 2.25 -28.05
CA GLU A 177 9.51 3.23 -28.16
C GLU A 177 9.31 4.11 -26.92
N TRP A 178 9.97 3.83 -25.81
CA TRP A 178 10.03 4.77 -24.68
C TRP A 178 10.51 6.16 -25.08
N LEU A 179 11.45 6.20 -26.00
CA LEU A 179 11.95 7.47 -26.55
C LEU A 179 10.90 8.18 -27.40
N LYS A 180 9.95 7.43 -27.96
CA LYS A 180 8.94 7.96 -28.89
C LYS A 180 7.62 8.35 -28.21
N TYR A 181 7.18 7.58 -27.22
CA TYR A 181 5.87 7.76 -26.57
C TYR A 181 5.93 8.12 -25.10
N GLY A 182 7.14 8.25 -24.53
CA GLY A 182 7.37 8.47 -23.11
C GLY A 182 7.38 7.18 -22.29
N LYS A 183 7.91 7.29 -21.07
CA LYS A 183 7.95 6.18 -20.13
C LYS A 183 6.54 5.90 -19.58
N PRO A 184 6.15 4.64 -19.38
CA PRO A 184 4.94 4.35 -18.63
C PRO A 184 5.02 5.03 -17.26
N LEU A 185 3.90 5.51 -16.77
CA LEU A 185 3.84 6.22 -15.48
C LEU A 185 4.24 5.31 -14.31
N SER A 186 3.93 4.01 -14.43
CA SER A 186 4.25 3.00 -13.43
C SER A 186 4.18 1.59 -14.03
N ASP A 187 4.96 0.67 -13.48
CA ASP A 187 4.85 -0.77 -13.66
C ASP A 187 3.87 -1.40 -12.65
N HIS A 188 3.30 -0.60 -11.77
CA HIS A 188 2.25 -1.02 -10.85
C HIS A 188 0.87 -0.56 -11.33
N ARG A 189 -0.13 -1.39 -11.06
CA ARG A 189 -1.54 -1.05 -11.26
C ARG A 189 -2.11 -0.44 -9.99
N PRO A 190 -2.91 0.62 -10.10
CA PRO A 190 -3.60 1.17 -8.95
C PRO A 190 -4.54 0.14 -8.32
N ILE A 191 -4.57 0.11 -6.99
CA ILE A 191 -5.53 -0.64 -6.21
C ILE A 191 -6.48 0.31 -5.50
N TRP A 192 -7.70 -0.15 -5.24
CA TRP A 192 -8.71 0.65 -4.58
C TRP A 192 -9.61 -0.18 -3.69
N ALA A 193 -10.23 0.44 -2.71
CA ALA A 193 -11.27 -0.17 -1.89
C ALA A 193 -12.26 0.87 -1.40
N GLU A 194 -13.49 0.43 -1.20
CA GLU A 194 -14.59 1.20 -0.62
C GLU A 194 -14.91 0.65 0.77
N PHE A 195 -15.02 1.56 1.72
CA PHE A 195 -15.28 1.23 3.12
C PHE A 195 -16.54 1.93 3.61
N ILE A 196 -17.37 1.19 4.32
CA ILE A 196 -18.49 1.75 5.07
C ILE A 196 -18.16 1.73 6.56
N PHE A 197 -18.25 2.90 7.18
CA PHE A 197 -18.06 3.08 8.61
C PHE A 197 -19.44 3.15 9.29
N SER A 198 -19.65 2.35 10.31
CA SER A 198 -20.84 2.40 11.16
C SER A 198 -20.43 2.59 12.61
N ALA A 199 -21.22 3.34 13.37
CA ALA A 199 -20.99 3.46 14.80
C ALA A 199 -21.06 2.06 15.44
N ASP A 200 -20.14 1.79 16.35
CA ASP A 200 -20.20 0.58 17.16
C ASP A 200 -21.28 0.77 18.24
N ASN A 201 -22.46 0.21 17.98
CA ASN A 201 -23.59 0.28 18.92
C ASN A 201 -23.49 -0.77 20.04
N SER A 202 -22.34 -1.44 20.20
CA SER A 202 -22.17 -2.53 21.17
C SER A 202 -22.06 -2.07 22.64
N ASN A 203 -22.11 -0.75 22.91
CA ASN A 203 -22.05 -0.18 24.27
C ASN A 203 -23.34 0.56 24.67
N ARG A 204 -24.51 0.07 24.27
CA ARG A 204 -25.78 0.49 24.88
C ARG A 204 -26.41 -0.62 25.64
#